data_8136f7530c72053d7b470047b70ad277
#
_entry.id   8136f7530c72053d7b470047b70ad277
#
_cell.length_a   1.000
_cell.length_b   1.000
_cell.length_c   1.000
_cell.angle_alpha   90.00
_cell.angle_beta   90.00
_cell.angle_gamma   90.00
#
_symmetry.space_group_name_H-M   'P 1'
#
loop_
_entity.id
_entity.type
_entity.pdbx_description
1 polymer ?
#
loop_
_entity_poly.entity_id
_entity_poly.type
_entity_poly.pdbx_seq_one_letter_code
_entity_poly.pdbx_strand_id
1 'polypeptide(L)'
;MMVSKGEIWLVNLNPIKKNNEMGKIRPVVIYQNNELNHSDYPTTIILPLSTSLVDDAEPIRFRIKKRESLVKDSDVVISQIRAIDNDRFIKRLGSLTKEEILNIKNLFDEITL
;
A
#
# COMPACT_ATOMS: atom_id res chain seq x y z
N MET A 1 10.62 10.08 9.17
CA MET A 1 10.58 9.13 8.07
C MET A 1 9.64 9.68 7.01
N MET A 2 10.12 9.81 5.79
CA MET A 2 9.36 10.45 4.73
C MET A 2 9.00 9.43 3.66
N VAL A 3 7.71 9.21 3.46
CA VAL A 3 7.23 8.32 2.41
C VAL A 3 6.86 9.12 1.16
N SER A 4 6.88 8.46 0.00
CA SER A 4 6.51 9.09 -1.27
C SER A 4 5.53 8.22 -2.02
N LYS A 5 4.64 8.86 -2.79
CA LYS A 5 3.61 8.18 -3.57
C LYS A 5 4.23 7.15 -4.51
N GLY A 6 3.66 5.96 -4.53
CA GLY A 6 4.13 4.85 -5.36
C GLY A 6 5.16 3.97 -4.69
N GLU A 7 5.70 4.38 -3.54
CA GLU A 7 6.60 3.50 -2.80
C GLU A 7 5.83 2.38 -2.12
N ILE A 8 6.53 1.27 -1.93
CA ILE A 8 6.01 0.11 -1.20
C ILE A 8 6.71 0.07 0.14
N TRP A 9 5.93 0.03 1.21
CA TRP A 9 6.47 0.05 2.57
C TRP A 9 5.91 -1.09 3.39
N LEU A 10 6.73 -1.63 4.28
CA LEU A 10 6.29 -2.56 5.30
C LEU A 10 5.70 -1.75 6.45
N VAL A 11 4.50 -2.13 6.89
CA VAL A 11 3.79 -1.40 7.95
C VAL A 11 3.18 -2.37 8.93
N ASN A 12 2.90 -1.88 10.12
CA ASN A 12 2.17 -2.62 11.15
C ASN A 12 0.71 -2.14 11.12
N LEU A 13 -0.19 -2.98 10.61
CA LEU A 13 -1.60 -2.65 10.47
C LEU A 13 -2.43 -3.01 11.69
N ASN A 14 -1.81 -3.52 12.73
CA ASN A 14 -2.56 -3.78 13.95
C ASN A 14 -3.17 -2.50 14.47
N PRO A 15 -4.40 -2.58 14.99
CA PRO A 15 -4.95 -1.43 15.68
C PRO A 15 -4.17 -1.21 16.97
N ILE A 16 -4.79 -1.07 18.09
CA ILE A 16 -4.08 -0.93 19.35
C ILE A 16 -3.46 -2.27 19.69
N LYS A 17 -2.18 -2.22 20.03
CA LYS A 17 -1.45 -3.41 20.37
C LYS A 17 -2.00 -4.04 21.63
N LYS A 18 -2.42 -5.29 21.51
CA LYS A 18 -2.81 -6.08 22.66
C LYS A 18 -1.63 -6.91 23.12
N ASN A 19 -1.70 -7.40 24.34
CA ASN A 19 -0.65 -8.23 24.89
C ASN A 19 -0.43 -9.46 24.03
N ASN A 20 0.80 -9.68 23.64
CA ASN A 20 1.24 -10.87 22.91
C ASN A 20 0.51 -11.12 21.58
N GLU A 21 -0.22 -10.14 21.10
CA GLU A 21 -0.86 -10.28 19.80
C GLU A 21 0.18 -10.12 18.70
N MET A 22 0.17 -11.07 17.78
CA MET A 22 1.02 -10.98 16.61
C MET A 22 0.55 -9.83 15.75
N GLY A 23 1.47 -8.97 15.39
CA GLY A 23 1.18 -7.86 14.52
C GLY A 23 0.79 -8.31 13.13
N LYS A 24 -0.17 -7.63 12.52
CA LYS A 24 -0.40 -7.76 11.10
C LYS A 24 0.57 -6.85 10.38
N ILE A 25 1.75 -7.39 10.11
CA ILE A 25 2.77 -6.65 9.38
C ILE A 25 2.63 -7.00 7.92
N ARG A 26 2.42 -5.98 7.08
CA ARG A 26 2.13 -6.17 5.66
C ARG A 26 2.79 -5.10 4.81
N PRO A 27 3.11 -5.44 3.55
CA PRO A 27 3.47 -4.41 2.57
C PRO A 27 2.23 -3.62 2.16
N VAL A 28 2.43 -2.34 1.92
CA VAL A 28 1.39 -1.44 1.40
C VAL A 28 2.00 -0.53 0.34
N VAL A 29 1.14 -0.01 -0.54
CA VAL A 29 1.52 1.03 -1.51
C VAL A 29 1.11 2.38 -0.94
N ILE A 30 2.01 3.35 -1.01
CA ILE A 30 1.71 4.74 -0.65
C ILE A 30 0.90 5.34 -1.80
N TYR A 31 -0.35 5.69 -1.55
CA TYR A 31 -1.24 6.23 -2.57
C TYR A 31 -1.51 7.72 -2.41
N GLN A 32 -1.24 8.27 -1.26
CA GLN A 32 -1.40 9.68 -0.97
C GLN A 32 -0.38 10.53 -1.73
N ASN A 33 -0.79 11.72 -2.19
CA ASN A 33 0.13 12.58 -2.94
C ASN A 33 1.27 13.10 -2.08
N ASN A 34 2.36 13.49 -2.75
CA ASN A 34 3.58 13.91 -2.05
C ASN A 34 3.46 15.25 -1.35
N GLU A 35 2.56 16.10 -1.78
CA GLU A 35 2.34 17.36 -1.10
C GLU A 35 1.94 17.12 0.35
N LEU A 36 1.04 16.17 0.58
CA LEU A 36 0.67 15.76 1.94
C LEU A 36 1.76 14.90 2.60
N ASN A 37 2.34 13.96 1.84
CA ASN A 37 3.38 13.06 2.38
C ASN A 37 4.58 13.81 2.94
N HIS A 38 4.93 14.94 2.33
CA HIS A 38 6.12 15.71 2.70
C HIS A 38 5.77 16.90 3.58
N SER A 39 4.63 16.86 4.21
CA SER A 39 4.18 17.85 5.20
C SER A 39 4.11 17.18 6.56
N ASP A 40 3.56 17.88 7.54
CA ASP A 40 3.38 17.31 8.89
C ASP A 40 2.05 16.59 9.05
N TYR A 41 1.41 16.21 7.94
CA TYR A 41 0.13 15.53 8.03
C TYR A 41 0.29 14.16 8.71
N PRO A 42 -0.55 13.86 9.72
CA PRO A 42 -0.27 12.73 10.62
C PRO A 42 -0.63 11.35 10.07
N THR A 43 -1.37 11.25 8.97
CA THR A 43 -1.79 9.98 8.40
C THR A 43 -1.42 9.90 6.93
N THR A 44 -1.40 8.68 6.40
CA THR A 44 -1.08 8.43 4.99
C THR A 44 -2.10 7.46 4.40
N ILE A 45 -2.64 7.80 3.23
CA ILE A 45 -3.55 6.93 2.49
C ILE A 45 -2.72 5.86 1.79
N ILE A 46 -3.07 4.60 2.03
CA ILE A 46 -2.34 3.45 1.50
C ILE A 46 -3.30 2.44 0.85
N LEU A 47 -2.72 1.57 0.01
CA LEU A 47 -3.40 0.40 -0.54
C LEU A 47 -2.65 -0.84 -0.05
N PRO A 48 -3.33 -1.79 0.63
CA PRO A 48 -2.63 -2.98 1.12
C PRO A 48 -2.24 -3.91 -0.02
N LEU A 49 -1.17 -4.67 0.19
CA LEU A 49 -0.77 -5.76 -0.70
C LEU A 49 -1.14 -7.10 -0.08
N SER A 50 -1.43 -8.08 -0.94
CA SER A 50 -1.69 -9.45 -0.53
C SER A 50 -0.86 -10.40 -1.37
N THR A 51 -0.22 -11.38 -0.74
CA THR A 51 0.47 -12.47 -1.45
C THR A 51 -0.46 -13.62 -1.78
N SER A 52 -1.69 -13.57 -1.28
CA SER A 52 -2.74 -14.53 -1.62
C SER A 52 -3.36 -14.06 -2.94
N LEU A 53 -2.80 -14.52 -4.05
CA LEU A 53 -3.15 -14.00 -5.37
C LEU A 53 -4.51 -14.47 -5.84
N VAL A 54 -5.28 -13.55 -6.44
CA VAL A 54 -6.57 -13.84 -7.04
C VAL A 54 -6.54 -13.36 -8.48
N ASP A 55 -6.64 -14.29 -9.43
CA ASP A 55 -6.61 -13.95 -10.85
C ASP A 55 -7.92 -13.31 -11.29
N ASP A 56 -7.84 -12.50 -12.36
CA ASP A 56 -9.00 -11.85 -12.97
C ASP A 56 -9.82 -11.03 -11.99
N ALA A 57 -9.16 -10.34 -11.09
CA ALA A 57 -9.82 -9.59 -10.02
C ALA A 57 -9.87 -8.08 -10.24
N GLU A 58 -9.46 -7.58 -11.42
CA GLU A 58 -9.60 -6.15 -11.71
C GLU A 58 -11.08 -5.80 -11.85
N PRO A 59 -11.50 -4.63 -11.41
CA PRO A 59 -10.71 -3.50 -10.88
C PRO A 59 -10.40 -3.56 -9.39
N ILE A 60 -10.83 -4.61 -8.69
CA ILE A 60 -10.67 -4.73 -7.24
C ILE A 60 -9.22 -4.88 -6.85
N ARG A 61 -8.45 -5.62 -7.65
CA ARG A 61 -7.04 -5.89 -7.40
C ARG A 61 -6.21 -5.64 -8.64
N PHE A 62 -4.94 -5.29 -8.44
CA PHE A 62 -3.96 -5.11 -9.51
C PHE A 62 -2.70 -5.90 -9.18
N ARG A 63 -2.29 -6.82 -10.07
CA ARG A 63 -1.13 -7.68 -9.86
C ARG A 63 0.16 -6.95 -10.13
N ILE A 64 1.12 -7.03 -9.19
CA ILE A 64 2.47 -6.54 -9.38
C ILE A 64 3.46 -7.68 -9.14
N LYS A 65 4.60 -7.61 -9.85
CA LYS A 65 5.67 -8.59 -9.69
C LYS A 65 6.59 -8.16 -8.56
N LYS A 66 7.26 -9.14 -7.96
CA LYS A 66 8.30 -8.88 -6.96
C LYS A 66 9.36 -7.94 -7.53
N ARG A 67 9.97 -7.17 -6.67
CA ARG A 67 11.02 -6.19 -7.02
C ARG A 67 11.73 -5.73 -5.75
N GLU A 68 13.02 -5.38 -5.90
CA GLU A 68 13.80 -4.86 -4.77
C GLU A 68 13.61 -5.76 -3.53
N SER A 69 13.17 -5.21 -2.42
CA SER A 69 12.95 -5.97 -1.20
C SER A 69 11.54 -6.54 -1.05
N LEU A 70 10.68 -6.33 -2.03
CA LEU A 70 9.39 -7.03 -2.11
C LEU A 70 9.65 -8.38 -2.75
N VAL A 71 9.70 -9.43 -1.94
CA VAL A 71 10.23 -10.74 -2.36
C VAL A 71 9.23 -11.64 -3.07
N LYS A 72 7.95 -11.29 -3.07
CA LYS A 72 6.88 -12.09 -3.69
C LYS A 72 5.99 -11.24 -4.57
N ASP A 73 5.52 -11.85 -5.67
CA ASP A 73 4.44 -11.25 -6.46
C ASP A 73 3.25 -11.01 -5.56
N SER A 74 2.55 -9.91 -5.77
CA SER A 74 1.49 -9.48 -4.87
C SER A 74 0.35 -8.83 -5.65
N ASP A 75 -0.84 -8.86 -5.05
CA ASP A 75 -1.96 -8.08 -5.52
C ASP A 75 -2.09 -6.81 -4.69
N VAL A 76 -2.19 -5.67 -5.36
CA VAL A 76 -2.59 -4.41 -4.73
C VAL A 76 -4.10 -4.49 -4.54
N VAL A 77 -4.58 -4.50 -3.31
CA VAL A 77 -6.02 -4.62 -3.01
C VAL A 77 -6.64 -3.24 -2.99
N ILE A 78 -7.02 -2.77 -4.18
CA ILE A 78 -7.46 -1.39 -4.38
C ILE A 78 -8.71 -1.07 -3.57
N SER A 79 -9.63 -2.04 -3.45
CA SER A 79 -10.88 -1.85 -2.72
C SER A 79 -10.69 -1.66 -1.22
N GLN A 80 -9.52 -1.92 -0.69
CA GLN A 80 -9.24 -1.78 0.74
C GLN A 80 -8.39 -0.56 1.08
N ILE A 81 -8.50 0.47 0.26
CA ILE A 81 -7.86 1.76 0.52
C ILE A 81 -8.21 2.25 1.93
N ARG A 82 -7.19 2.73 2.65
CA ARG A 82 -7.38 3.26 3.99
C ARG A 82 -6.27 4.24 4.37
N ALA A 83 -6.52 5.03 5.40
CA ALA A 83 -5.50 5.88 5.99
C ALA A 83 -4.93 5.22 7.24
N ILE A 84 -3.62 5.34 7.43
CA ILE A 84 -2.96 4.82 8.62
C ILE A 84 -2.08 5.90 9.25
N ASP A 85 -1.80 5.75 10.54
CA ASP A 85 -0.89 6.66 11.24
C ASP A 85 0.53 6.50 10.70
N ASN A 86 1.23 7.62 10.58
CA ASN A 86 2.58 7.62 10.04
C ASN A 86 3.59 6.82 10.88
N ASP A 87 3.31 6.63 12.16
CA ASP A 87 4.21 5.86 13.02
C ASP A 87 4.10 4.35 12.80
N ARG A 88 3.21 3.90 11.93
CA ARG A 88 3.09 2.48 11.60
C ARG A 88 4.08 2.02 10.53
N PHE A 89 4.75 2.92 9.85
CA PHE A 89 5.72 2.57 8.81
C PHE A 89 6.99 1.99 9.40
N ILE A 90 7.46 0.87 8.82
CA ILE A 90 8.64 0.17 9.32
C ILE A 90 9.83 0.39 8.40
N LYS A 91 9.70 0.04 7.11
CA LYS A 91 10.79 0.22 6.15
C LYS A 91 10.28 0.17 4.72
N ARG A 92 11.01 0.83 3.84
CA ARG A 92 10.72 0.82 2.40
C ARG A 92 11.13 -0.52 1.80
N LEU A 93 10.29 -1.05 0.92
CA LEU A 93 10.53 -2.31 0.23
C LEU A 93 10.79 -2.16 -1.27
N GLY A 94 10.33 -1.09 -1.87
CA GLY A 94 10.47 -0.88 -3.31
C GLY A 94 9.56 0.21 -3.80
N SER A 95 9.33 0.24 -5.11
CA SER A 95 8.47 1.26 -5.74
C SER A 95 7.70 0.68 -6.91
N LEU A 96 6.54 1.25 -7.15
CA LEU A 96 5.79 1.03 -8.39
C LEU A 96 6.39 1.87 -9.51
N THR A 97 6.21 1.43 -10.75
CA THR A 97 6.49 2.25 -11.91
C THR A 97 5.39 3.29 -12.10
N LYS A 98 5.68 4.33 -12.90
CA LYS A 98 4.65 5.33 -13.23
C LYS A 98 3.46 4.71 -13.94
N GLU A 99 3.71 3.73 -14.80
CA GLU A 99 2.65 3.02 -15.52
C GLU A 99 1.75 2.25 -14.56
N GLU A 100 2.36 1.59 -13.59
CA GLU A 100 1.59 0.86 -12.57
C GLU A 100 0.71 1.80 -11.74
N ILE A 101 1.25 2.95 -11.36
CA ILE A 101 0.49 3.95 -10.61
C ILE A 101 -0.70 4.44 -11.44
N LEU A 102 -0.50 4.68 -12.73
CA LEU A 102 -1.57 5.11 -13.61
C LEU A 102 -2.64 4.03 -13.76
N ASN A 103 -2.23 2.77 -13.93
CA ASN A 103 -3.16 1.67 -14.02
C ASN A 103 -4.02 1.53 -12.77
N ILE A 104 -3.39 1.66 -11.60
CA ILE A 104 -4.11 1.60 -10.33
C ILE A 104 -5.11 2.76 -10.23
N LYS A 105 -4.71 3.96 -10.64
CA LYS A 105 -5.60 5.12 -10.64
C LYS A 105 -6.84 4.84 -11.50
N ASN A 106 -6.65 4.31 -12.70
CA ASN A 106 -7.76 4.01 -13.59
C ASN A 106 -8.71 2.96 -12.99
N LEU A 107 -8.14 1.93 -12.37
CA LEU A 107 -8.95 0.89 -11.72
C LEU A 107 -9.69 1.45 -10.50
N PHE A 108 -9.02 2.31 -9.72
CA PHE A 108 -9.65 2.96 -8.59
C PHE A 108 -10.83 3.82 -9.03
N ASP A 109 -10.69 4.54 -10.14
CA ASP A 109 -11.77 5.35 -10.71
C ASP A 109 -12.97 4.47 -11.09
N GLU A 110 -12.74 3.26 -11.60
CA GLU A 110 -13.83 2.33 -11.92
C GLU A 110 -14.61 1.92 -10.66
N ILE A 111 -13.94 1.79 -9.53
CA ILE A 111 -14.59 1.40 -8.28
C ILE A 111 -15.38 2.55 -7.67
N THR A 112 -14.92 3.77 -7.87
CA THR A 112 -15.41 4.95 -7.14
C THR A 112 -16.28 5.89 -7.96
N LEU A 113 -16.53 5.57 -9.19
CA LEU A 113 -17.40 6.38 -10.04
C LEU A 113 -18.87 6.24 -9.66
#